data_88f3d9cbc0dc4a048f420670f39c00a3
#
_entry.id   88f3d9cbc0dc4a048f420670f39c00a3
#
_cell.length_a   1.000
_cell.length_b   1.000
_cell.length_c   1.000
_cell.angle_alpha   90.00
_cell.angle_beta   90.00
_cell.angle_gamma   90.00
#
_symmetry.space_group_name_H-M   'P 1'
#
loop_
_entity.id
_entity.type
_entity.pdbx_description
1 polymer ?
#
loop_
_entity_poly.entity_id
_entity_poly.type
_entity_poly.pdbx_seq_one_letter_code
_entity_poly.pdbx_strand_id
1 'polypeptide(L)'
;MKSPIGATTEGDQLLATLAALANPHRMRVVAALVGGGRNYVSRLAREIGISRPLLHLHLQKLEDAGLVTSKLELSQDGKALNYFEVTDFAFQLTPAAVADAARTLTAKPETRGSQ
;
A
#
# COMPACT_ATOMS: atom_id res chain seq x y z
N MET A 1 -14.14 15.82 7.67
CA MET A 1 -13.42 15.32 8.27
C MET A 1 -12.49 15.91 9.08
N LYS A 2 -12.28 15.91 9.81
CA LYS A 2 -11.42 16.30 10.53
C LYS A 2 -10.36 15.77 10.77
N SER A 3 -9.54 16.36 10.80
CA SER A 3 -8.43 15.53 10.76
C SER A 3 -7.87 15.29 12.09
N PRO A 4 -7.73 14.07 12.47
CA PRO A 4 -7.08 13.80 13.73
C PRO A 4 -5.63 14.21 13.68
N ILE A 5 -5.04 14.31 14.86
CA ILE A 5 -3.61 14.54 14.97
C ILE A 5 -2.89 13.42 14.22
N GLY A 6 -1.92 13.78 13.43
CA GLY A 6 -1.17 12.84 12.63
C GLY A 6 -1.78 12.56 11.28
N ALA A 7 -2.79 13.33 10.88
CA ALA A 7 -3.37 13.16 9.57
C ALA A 7 -2.32 13.36 8.50
N THR A 8 -2.39 12.54 7.48
CA THR A 8 -1.43 12.54 6.39
C THR A 8 -1.74 13.67 5.42
N THR A 9 -0.72 14.45 5.06
CA THR A 9 -0.86 15.48 4.04
C THR A 9 -0.87 14.86 2.65
N GLU A 10 -1.23 15.65 1.65
CA GLU A 10 -1.20 15.18 0.26
C GLU A 10 0.21 14.76 -0.16
N GLY A 11 1.21 15.52 0.24
CA GLY A 11 2.60 15.20 -0.08
C GLY A 11 3.03 13.90 0.58
N ASP A 12 2.71 13.76 1.86
CA ASP A 12 3.05 12.54 2.60
C ASP A 12 2.32 11.33 2.01
N GLN A 13 1.06 11.51 1.62
CA GLN A 13 0.28 10.42 1.02
C GLN A 13 0.89 9.99 -0.31
N LEU A 14 1.26 10.92 -1.15
CA LEU A 14 1.89 10.60 -2.43
C LEU A 14 3.21 9.89 -2.20
N LEU A 15 4.02 10.40 -1.28
CA LEU A 15 5.30 9.78 -0.98
C LEU A 15 5.12 8.34 -0.48
N ALA A 16 4.18 8.12 0.42
CA ALA A 16 3.91 6.78 0.95
C ALA A 16 3.46 5.85 -0.16
N THR A 17 2.62 6.33 -1.07
CA THR A 17 2.14 5.53 -2.19
C THR A 17 3.28 5.12 -3.11
N LEU A 18 4.13 6.08 -3.48
CA LEU A 18 5.25 5.79 -4.35
C LEU A 18 6.23 4.82 -3.68
N ALA A 19 6.49 5.02 -2.40
CA ALA A 19 7.40 4.14 -1.68
C ALA A 19 6.84 2.71 -1.57
N ALA A 20 5.54 2.59 -1.34
CA ALA A 20 4.91 1.27 -1.25
C ALA A 20 4.91 0.55 -2.59
N LEU A 21 4.79 1.28 -3.70
CA LEU A 21 4.76 0.67 -5.02
C LEU A 21 6.15 0.44 -5.62
N ALA A 22 7.19 0.99 -5.02
CA ALA A 22 8.55 0.89 -5.57
C ALA A 22 9.18 -0.46 -5.22
N ASN A 23 8.51 -1.53 -5.62
CA ASN A 23 8.98 -2.89 -5.36
C ASN A 23 8.23 -3.83 -6.30
N PRO A 24 8.94 -4.68 -7.06
CA PRO A 24 8.26 -5.53 -8.04
C PRO A 24 7.26 -6.50 -7.42
N HIS A 25 7.56 -7.05 -6.25
CA HIS A 25 6.61 -7.95 -5.60
C HIS A 25 5.33 -7.22 -5.21
N ARG A 26 5.45 -6.00 -4.70
CA ARG A 26 4.27 -5.24 -4.29
C ARG A 26 3.43 -4.84 -5.50
N MET A 27 4.07 -4.49 -6.61
CA MET A 27 3.32 -4.24 -7.84
C MET A 27 2.60 -5.48 -8.33
N ARG A 28 3.23 -6.65 -8.19
CA ARG A 28 2.59 -7.91 -8.58
C ARG A 28 1.43 -8.27 -7.65
N VAL A 29 1.54 -7.93 -6.36
CA VAL A 29 0.43 -8.13 -5.43
C VAL A 29 -0.78 -7.31 -5.86
N VAL A 30 -0.57 -6.03 -6.17
CA VAL A 30 -1.67 -5.18 -6.63
C VAL A 30 -2.27 -5.75 -7.92
N ALA A 31 -1.42 -6.15 -8.87
CA ALA A 31 -1.90 -6.70 -10.12
C ALA A 31 -2.74 -7.96 -9.91
N ALA A 32 -2.30 -8.84 -9.01
CA ALA A 32 -3.03 -10.06 -8.74
C ALA A 32 -4.39 -9.78 -8.10
N LEU A 33 -4.45 -8.79 -7.21
CA LEU A 33 -5.71 -8.44 -6.56
C LEU A 33 -6.67 -7.73 -7.53
N VAL A 34 -6.14 -6.95 -8.46
CA VAL A 34 -6.98 -6.33 -9.49
C VAL A 34 -7.56 -7.39 -10.42
N GLY A 35 -6.71 -8.31 -10.88
CA GLY A 35 -7.12 -9.29 -11.88
C GLY A 35 -8.00 -10.39 -11.31
N GLY A 36 -7.70 -10.86 -10.10
CA GLY A 36 -8.41 -11.98 -9.51
C GLY A 36 -9.40 -11.63 -8.42
N GLY A 37 -9.50 -10.35 -8.06
CA GLY A 37 -10.35 -9.93 -6.96
C GLY A 37 -9.70 -10.22 -5.62
N ARG A 38 -10.44 -10.01 -4.55
CA ARG A 38 -9.90 -10.20 -3.20
C ARG A 38 -9.39 -11.61 -3.00
N ASN A 39 -8.39 -11.74 -2.14
CA ASN A 39 -7.73 -13.03 -1.95
C ASN A 39 -7.15 -13.11 -0.55
N TYR A 40 -6.82 -14.30 -0.11
CA TYR A 40 -6.21 -14.50 1.19
C TYR A 40 -4.75 -14.93 1.05
N VAL A 41 -4.00 -14.82 2.13
CA VAL A 41 -2.53 -14.85 2.08
C VAL A 41 -2.00 -16.13 1.44
N SER A 42 -2.47 -17.31 1.88
CA SER A 42 -1.87 -18.56 1.40
C SER A 42 -2.07 -18.76 -0.09
N ARG A 43 -3.26 -18.38 -0.61
CA ARG A 43 -3.53 -18.53 -2.03
C ARG A 43 -2.76 -17.47 -2.83
N LEU A 44 -2.75 -16.25 -2.36
CA LEU A 44 -2.05 -15.16 -3.03
C LEU A 44 -0.55 -15.43 -3.10
N ALA A 45 0.02 -15.96 -2.01
CA ALA A 45 1.44 -16.31 -1.99
C ALA A 45 1.77 -17.35 -3.05
N ARG A 46 0.91 -18.37 -3.20
CA ARG A 46 1.12 -19.36 -4.23
C ARG A 46 1.03 -18.76 -5.63
N GLU A 47 0.06 -17.87 -5.85
CA GLU A 47 -0.12 -17.26 -7.16
C GLU A 47 1.07 -16.40 -7.56
N ILE A 48 1.64 -15.69 -6.61
CA ILE A 48 2.76 -14.80 -6.88
C ILE A 48 4.09 -15.55 -6.84
N GLY A 49 4.15 -16.63 -6.09
CA GLY A 49 5.35 -17.44 -6.00
C GLY A 49 6.34 -16.96 -4.94
N ILE A 50 5.83 -16.42 -3.83
CA ILE A 50 6.68 -16.02 -2.71
C ILE A 50 6.19 -16.68 -1.43
N SER A 51 7.02 -16.63 -0.39
CA SER A 51 6.65 -17.21 0.89
C SER A 51 5.57 -16.38 1.57
N ARG A 52 4.79 -17.02 2.45
CA ARG A 52 3.77 -16.29 3.21
C ARG A 52 4.35 -15.20 4.09
N PRO A 53 5.44 -15.44 4.83
CA PRO A 53 6.00 -14.35 5.64
C PRO A 53 6.42 -13.16 4.82
N LEU A 54 7.02 -13.40 3.64
CA LEU A 54 7.41 -12.29 2.77
C LEU A 54 6.18 -11.56 2.25
N LEU A 55 5.16 -12.31 1.85
CA LEU A 55 3.92 -11.67 1.38
C LEU A 55 3.28 -10.83 2.47
N HIS A 56 3.29 -11.31 3.73
CA HIS A 56 2.76 -10.52 4.84
C HIS A 56 3.45 -9.18 4.97
N LEU A 57 4.77 -9.15 4.81
CA LEU A 57 5.52 -7.90 4.88
C LEU A 57 5.10 -6.95 3.77
N HIS A 58 4.92 -7.47 2.57
CA HIS A 58 4.51 -6.63 1.44
C HIS A 58 3.09 -6.13 1.59
N LEU A 59 2.18 -6.99 2.04
CA LEU A 59 0.79 -6.60 2.27
C LEU A 59 0.70 -5.54 3.35
N GLN A 60 1.51 -5.66 4.42
CA GLN A 60 1.52 -4.67 5.48
C GLN A 60 1.93 -3.29 4.96
N LYS A 61 2.95 -3.26 4.12
CA LYS A 61 3.40 -1.99 3.55
C LYS A 61 2.35 -1.38 2.64
N LEU A 62 1.67 -2.20 1.86
CA LEU A 62 0.60 -1.72 0.99
C LEU A 62 -0.59 -1.23 1.81
N GLU A 63 -0.92 -1.94 2.88
CA GLU A 63 -2.04 -1.56 3.73
C GLU A 63 -1.73 -0.26 4.48
N ASP A 64 -0.52 -0.12 4.99
CA ASP A 64 -0.09 1.10 5.67
C ASP A 64 -0.19 2.32 4.77
N ALA A 65 0.03 2.13 3.48
CA ALA A 65 -0.08 3.22 2.51
C ALA A 65 -1.50 3.43 2.00
N GLY A 66 -2.46 2.60 2.45
CA GLY A 66 -3.85 2.73 2.04
C GLY A 66 -4.17 2.16 0.67
N LEU A 67 -3.29 1.33 0.12
CA LEU A 67 -3.47 0.78 -1.23
C LEU A 67 -4.22 -0.54 -1.22
N VAL A 68 -4.23 -1.25 -0.09
CA VAL A 68 -5.04 -2.44 0.09
C VAL A 68 -5.70 -2.36 1.46
N THR A 69 -6.81 -3.09 1.61
CA THR A 69 -7.49 -3.26 2.90
C THR A 69 -7.63 -4.73 3.18
N SER A 70 -7.81 -5.06 4.45
CA SER A 70 -7.99 -6.45 4.86
C SER A 70 -9.28 -6.60 5.65
N LYS A 71 -9.84 -7.81 5.60
CA LYS A 71 -11.06 -8.12 6.32
C LYS A 71 -11.05 -9.58 6.71
N LEU A 72 -11.25 -9.82 8.00
CA LEU A 72 -11.31 -11.18 8.51
C LEU A 72 -12.71 -11.75 8.27
N GLU A 73 -12.78 -12.92 7.67
CA GLU A 73 -14.07 -13.59 7.40
C GLU A 73 -13.94 -15.07 7.72
N LEU A 74 -15.06 -15.66 8.08
CA LEU A 74 -15.12 -17.10 8.28
C LEU A 74 -15.43 -17.78 6.96
N SER A 75 -14.68 -18.82 6.64
CA SER A 75 -14.96 -19.65 5.49
C SER A 75 -16.12 -20.59 5.82
N GLN A 76 -16.61 -21.32 4.80
CA GLN A 76 -17.73 -22.23 5.00
C GLN A 76 -17.39 -23.33 5.99
N ASP A 77 -16.14 -23.75 6.08
CA ASP A 77 -15.72 -24.77 7.02
C ASP A 77 -15.29 -24.20 8.37
N GLY A 78 -15.61 -22.94 8.64
CA GLY A 78 -15.38 -22.32 9.94
C GLY A 78 -14.00 -21.76 10.16
N LYS A 79 -13.14 -21.75 9.16
CA LYS A 79 -11.82 -21.17 9.30
C LYS A 79 -11.85 -19.65 9.15
N ALA A 80 -11.08 -18.97 9.98
CA ALA A 80 -10.94 -17.52 9.88
C ALA A 80 -9.86 -17.23 8.85
N LEU A 81 -10.23 -16.51 7.79
CA LEU A 81 -9.32 -16.12 6.72
C LEU A 81 -9.29 -14.61 6.62
N ASN A 82 -8.09 -14.07 6.48
CA ASN A 82 -7.93 -12.64 6.29
C ASN A 82 -7.82 -12.36 4.80
N TYR A 83 -8.86 -11.71 4.25
CA TYR A 83 -8.93 -11.40 2.84
C TYR A 83 -8.39 -9.99 2.60
N PHE A 84 -7.64 -9.86 1.51
CA PHE A 84 -7.08 -8.58 1.09
C PHE A 84 -7.72 -8.15 -0.22
N GLU A 85 -7.93 -6.86 -0.34
CA GLU A 85 -8.59 -6.28 -1.49
C GLU A 85 -7.90 -4.96 -1.82
N VAL A 86 -7.72 -4.68 -3.11
CA VAL A 86 -7.11 -3.42 -3.52
C VAL A 86 -8.15 -2.31 -3.37
N THR A 87 -7.69 -1.13 -2.94
CA THR A 87 -8.55 0.05 -2.85
C THR A 87 -8.62 0.73 -4.22
N ASP A 88 -9.56 1.67 -4.35
CA ASP A 88 -9.69 2.45 -5.59
C ASP A 88 -8.77 3.66 -5.56
N PHE A 89 -7.49 3.43 -5.26
CA PHE A 89 -6.57 4.55 -5.22
C PHE A 89 -6.32 5.11 -6.61
N ALA A 90 -6.08 6.42 -6.67
CA ALA A 90 -5.76 7.09 -7.92
C ALA A 90 -4.90 8.30 -7.60
N PHE A 91 -3.78 8.43 -8.28
CA PHE A 91 -2.87 9.55 -8.09
C PHE A 91 -2.43 10.06 -9.43
N GLN A 92 -2.50 11.36 -9.60
CA GLN A 92 -1.95 11.98 -10.79
C GLN A 92 -0.45 12.18 -10.58
N LEU A 93 0.34 11.66 -11.49
CA LEU A 93 1.79 11.73 -11.36
C LEU A 93 2.35 12.54 -12.52
N THR A 94 2.48 13.83 -12.30
CA THR A 94 3.06 14.76 -13.26
C THR A 94 4.04 15.64 -12.50
N PRO A 95 4.96 16.34 -13.20
CA PRO A 95 5.84 17.27 -12.49
C PRO A 95 5.09 18.31 -11.66
N ALA A 96 3.99 18.83 -12.17
CA ALA A 96 3.21 19.82 -11.42
C ALA A 96 2.58 19.20 -10.18
N ALA A 97 2.05 17.98 -10.29
CA ALA A 97 1.44 17.30 -9.16
C ALA A 97 2.49 17.01 -8.08
N VAL A 98 3.69 16.60 -8.48
CA VAL A 98 4.77 16.35 -7.54
C VAL A 98 5.18 17.67 -6.85
N ALA A 99 5.28 18.75 -7.62
CA ALA A 99 5.64 20.05 -7.05
C ALA A 99 4.61 20.52 -6.03
N ASP A 100 3.34 20.35 -6.34
CA ASP A 100 2.27 20.70 -5.39
C ASP A 100 2.33 19.84 -4.14
N ALA A 101 2.50 18.56 -4.31
CA ALA A 101 2.55 17.64 -3.17
C ALA A 101 3.75 17.95 -2.27
N ALA A 102 4.87 18.34 -2.87
CA ALA A 102 6.09 18.62 -2.11
C ALA A 102 5.89 19.73 -1.09
N ARG A 103 4.97 20.65 -1.35
CA ARG A 103 4.73 21.75 -0.42
C ARG A 103 4.17 21.29 0.91
N THR A 104 3.52 20.14 0.95
CA THR A 104 2.86 19.65 2.16
C THR A 104 3.64 18.53 2.83
N LEU A 105 4.82 18.19 2.33
CA LEU A 105 5.64 17.15 2.95
C LEU A 105 6.02 17.55 4.36
N THR A 106 5.89 16.62 5.30
CA THR A 106 6.27 16.87 6.68
C THR A 106 7.68 16.41 6.99
N ALA A 107 8.24 15.50 6.16
CA ALA A 107 9.62 15.07 6.36
C ALA A 107 10.56 16.23 6.08
N LYS A 108 11.49 16.46 6.98
CA LYS A 108 12.44 17.55 6.80
C LYS A 108 13.50 17.17 5.79
N PRO A 109 14.01 18.15 5.02
CA PRO A 109 15.11 17.87 4.13
C PRO A 109 16.32 17.36 4.90
N GLU A 110 17.12 16.51 4.25
CA GLU A 110 18.37 16.10 4.84
C GLU A 110 19.34 17.26 4.85
N THR A 111 20.04 17.38 5.97
CA THR A 111 20.96 18.50 6.13
C THR A 111 22.42 18.10 6.18
N ARG A 112 22.72 16.83 6.16
CA ARG A 112 24.11 16.49 6.22
C ARG A 112 24.78 16.80 4.92
N GLY A 113 25.59 17.18 5.06
CA GLY A 113 26.03 17.45 4.03
C GLY A 113 26.05 17.99 3.00
N SER A 114 25.93 18.07 3.11
CA SER A 114 25.88 18.34 2.39
C SER A 114 26.12 18.68 1.73
N GLN A 115 26.05 18.50 1.89
CA GLN A 115 26.23 18.62 1.54
C GLN A 115 26.26 19.11 1.13
#